data_1b9d3f80020344d7e8b481191065318f
#
_entry.id   1b9d3f80020344d7e8b481191065318f
#
_cell.length_a   1.000
_cell.length_b   1.000
_cell.length_c   1.000
_cell.angle_alpha   90.00
_cell.angle_beta   90.00
_cell.angle_gamma   90.00
#
_symmetry.space_group_name_H-M   'P 1'
#
loop_
_entity.id
_entity.type
_entity.pdbx_description
1 polymer ?
#
loop_
_entity_poly.entity_id
_entity_poly.type
_entity_poly.pdbx_seq_one_letter_code
_entity_poly.pdbx_strand_id
1 'polypeptide(L)'
;MELWPRWMKALQEFEACVTLQTGLLQIAADQEAAARMAALAEQRSDLGLELQTSEQVCTIWPAALHGALLSKADGRIDPLQLQTALRQALVRQGAQPISSHVVQLERHGSRWRVHHAEGHSTCHDGVVICAGLSTSELLEPLGHSLPISPVLGQALMLQLQEGPANWSNWPAVLVDQGFNLIPVGPGKLLLGATVEPGTDAADDHLALMRNLNDNAPDWLRRATVIEHWSGLRARPVEQPAPVLEVLEPGLIVASGLYRNGVLLAPATAEWISTELQNA
;
A
#
# COMPACT_ATOMS: atom_id res chain seq x y z
N MET A 1 -0.93 -10.24 -6.81
CA MET A 1 0.50 -10.62 -6.65
C MET A 1 1.17 -11.16 -7.91
N GLU A 2 0.45 -11.82 -8.81
CA GLU A 2 1.02 -12.48 -10.01
C GLU A 2 1.85 -11.54 -10.93
N LEU A 3 1.46 -10.28 -11.06
CA LEU A 3 2.17 -9.31 -11.91
C LEU A 3 3.47 -8.81 -11.29
N TRP A 4 3.58 -8.78 -9.97
CA TRP A 4 4.72 -8.20 -9.29
C TRP A 4 6.06 -8.85 -9.63
N PRO A 5 6.22 -10.19 -9.72
CA PRO A 5 7.49 -10.79 -10.10
C PRO A 5 8.01 -10.32 -11.47
N ARG A 6 7.11 -10.15 -12.46
CA ARG A 6 7.47 -9.64 -13.78
C ARG A 6 7.89 -8.17 -13.72
N TRP A 7 7.13 -7.35 -13.01
CA TRP A 7 7.43 -5.93 -12.83
C TRP A 7 8.73 -5.71 -12.04
N MET A 8 8.98 -6.51 -11.00
CA MET A 8 10.21 -6.46 -10.23
C MET A 8 11.42 -6.75 -11.10
N LYS A 9 11.37 -7.79 -11.94
CA LYS A 9 12.46 -8.12 -12.87
C LYS A 9 12.78 -6.94 -13.80
N ALA A 10 11.76 -6.29 -14.34
CA ALA A 10 11.95 -5.11 -15.20
C ALA A 10 12.52 -3.91 -14.44
N LEU A 11 12.04 -3.65 -13.22
CA LEU A 11 12.49 -2.52 -12.41
C LEU A 11 13.93 -2.70 -11.90
N GLN A 12 14.38 -3.92 -11.66
CA GLN A 12 15.76 -4.22 -11.24
C GLN A 12 16.80 -3.89 -12.32
N GLU A 13 16.42 -3.75 -13.57
CA GLU A 13 17.29 -3.24 -14.64
C GLU A 13 17.62 -1.75 -14.44
N PHE A 14 16.80 -1.03 -13.68
CA PHE A 14 16.97 0.39 -13.39
C PHE A 14 17.49 0.66 -11.97
N GLU A 15 17.06 -0.13 -11.00
CA GLU A 15 17.46 -0.02 -9.59
C GLU A 15 17.61 -1.43 -8.98
N ALA A 16 18.84 -1.90 -8.90
CA ALA A 16 19.15 -3.26 -8.47
C ALA A 16 18.74 -3.56 -7.01
N CYS A 17 18.62 -2.52 -6.17
CA CYS A 17 18.27 -2.68 -4.76
C CYS A 17 16.77 -2.92 -4.52
N VAL A 18 15.91 -2.63 -5.52
CA VAL A 18 14.48 -2.88 -5.35
C VAL A 18 14.20 -4.38 -5.35
N THR A 19 13.58 -4.86 -4.28
CA THR A 19 13.30 -6.30 -4.10
C THR A 19 11.89 -6.53 -3.56
N LEU A 20 11.28 -7.62 -4.03
CA LEU A 20 10.06 -8.17 -3.43
C LEU A 20 10.48 -9.23 -2.41
N GLN A 21 10.23 -8.98 -1.14
CA GLN A 21 10.41 -9.96 -0.08
C GLN A 21 9.07 -10.63 0.19
N THR A 22 9.00 -11.95 0.03
CA THR A 22 7.77 -12.72 0.17
C THR A 22 7.70 -13.47 1.50
N GLY A 23 6.49 -13.86 1.89
CA GLY A 23 6.16 -14.52 3.13
C GLY A 23 5.41 -13.57 4.09
N LEU A 24 4.08 -13.70 4.12
CA LEU A 24 3.24 -13.00 5.09
C LEU A 24 2.65 -14.03 6.05
N LEU A 25 2.85 -13.82 7.35
CA LEU A 25 2.31 -14.64 8.42
C LEU A 25 1.25 -13.83 9.19
N GLN A 26 -0.01 -14.25 9.08
CA GLN A 26 -1.12 -13.61 9.80
C GLN A 26 -1.47 -14.44 11.02
N ILE A 27 -1.33 -13.85 12.21
CA ILE A 27 -1.65 -14.49 13.48
C ILE A 27 -3.16 -14.53 13.69
N ALA A 28 -3.68 -15.67 14.14
CA ALA A 28 -5.06 -15.80 14.54
C ALA A 28 -5.25 -15.20 15.94
N ALA A 29 -6.04 -14.12 16.05
CA ALA A 29 -6.27 -13.42 17.31
C ALA A 29 -7.06 -14.28 18.31
N ASP A 30 -7.94 -15.14 17.82
CA ASP A 30 -8.81 -16.04 18.59
C ASP A 30 -9.19 -17.26 17.75
N GLN A 31 -9.97 -18.15 18.35
CA GLN A 31 -10.43 -19.39 17.70
C GLN A 31 -11.34 -19.12 16.49
N GLU A 32 -12.12 -18.05 16.52
CA GLU A 32 -12.98 -17.68 15.40
C GLU A 32 -12.17 -17.17 14.21
N ALA A 33 -11.14 -16.38 14.47
CA ALA A 33 -10.18 -15.95 13.45
C ALA A 33 -9.44 -17.15 12.84
N ALA A 34 -9.01 -18.13 13.65
CA ALA A 34 -8.41 -19.37 13.18
C ALA A 34 -9.36 -20.17 12.27
N ALA A 35 -10.64 -20.26 12.64
CA ALA A 35 -11.64 -20.94 11.82
C ALA A 35 -11.89 -20.20 10.48
N ARG A 36 -11.94 -18.85 10.48
CA ARG A 36 -12.04 -18.07 9.25
C ARG A 36 -10.82 -18.26 8.34
N MET A 37 -9.62 -18.33 8.90
CA MET A 37 -8.38 -18.59 8.16
C MET A 37 -8.38 -20.00 7.54
N ALA A 38 -8.87 -21.00 8.26
CA ALA A 38 -9.00 -22.34 7.74
C ALA A 38 -10.00 -22.41 6.57
N ALA A 39 -11.17 -21.78 6.72
CA ALA A 39 -12.15 -21.69 5.65
C ALA A 39 -11.59 -20.96 4.41
N LEU A 40 -10.84 -19.87 4.60
CA LEU A 40 -10.19 -19.14 3.51
C LEU A 40 -9.16 -20.02 2.78
N ALA A 41 -8.31 -20.74 3.51
CA ALA A 41 -7.29 -21.62 2.91
C ALA A 41 -7.93 -22.75 2.10
N GLU A 42 -9.06 -23.27 2.56
CA GLU A 42 -9.83 -24.31 1.84
C GLU A 42 -10.51 -23.73 0.58
N GLN A 43 -11.22 -22.60 0.72
CA GLN A 43 -11.93 -21.95 -0.39
C GLN A 43 -10.98 -21.42 -1.47
N ARG A 44 -9.78 -21.01 -1.09
CA ARG A 44 -8.78 -20.41 -1.96
C ARG A 44 -7.49 -21.25 -2.00
N SER A 45 -7.66 -22.55 -2.24
CA SER A 45 -6.53 -23.49 -2.40
C SER A 45 -5.58 -23.08 -3.56
N ASP A 46 -6.09 -22.31 -4.52
CA ASP A 46 -5.34 -21.72 -5.62
C ASP A 46 -4.26 -20.73 -5.16
N LEU A 47 -4.42 -20.11 -3.97
CA LEU A 47 -3.47 -19.15 -3.43
C LEU A 47 -2.29 -19.76 -2.68
N GLY A 48 -2.28 -21.08 -2.47
CA GLY A 48 -1.21 -21.78 -1.74
C GLY A 48 -1.05 -21.30 -0.30
N LEU A 49 -2.17 -21.00 0.37
CA LEU A 49 -2.21 -20.59 1.76
C LEU A 49 -1.97 -21.80 2.68
N GLU A 50 -1.14 -21.65 3.69
CA GLU A 50 -0.76 -22.72 4.60
C GLU A 50 -1.15 -22.37 6.04
N LEU A 51 -1.94 -23.24 6.67
CA LEU A 51 -2.22 -23.13 8.09
C LEU A 51 -0.99 -23.57 8.90
N GLN A 52 -0.65 -22.76 9.90
CA GLN A 52 0.44 -22.99 10.83
C GLN A 52 -0.13 -23.23 12.22
N THR A 53 0.29 -24.30 12.90
CA THR A 53 -0.14 -24.57 14.27
C THR A 53 0.53 -23.59 15.25
N SER A 54 -0.05 -23.45 16.46
CA SER A 54 0.56 -22.66 17.52
C SER A 54 2.00 -23.11 17.82
N GLU A 55 2.28 -24.42 17.84
CA GLU A 55 3.62 -24.97 18.08
C GLU A 55 4.64 -24.53 17.02
N GLN A 56 4.22 -24.44 15.75
CA GLN A 56 5.08 -24.00 14.64
C GLN A 56 5.40 -22.52 14.72
N VAL A 57 4.47 -21.70 15.20
CA VAL A 57 4.59 -20.23 15.18
C VAL A 57 5.10 -19.66 16.50
N CYS A 58 4.91 -20.36 17.63
CA CYS A 58 5.26 -19.82 18.97
C CYS A 58 6.75 -19.46 19.12
N THR A 59 7.66 -20.05 18.34
CA THR A 59 9.09 -19.71 18.33
C THR A 59 9.35 -18.35 17.70
N ILE A 60 8.48 -17.90 16.77
CA ILE A 60 8.53 -16.59 16.13
C ILE A 60 7.69 -15.60 16.92
N TRP A 61 6.47 -15.99 17.27
CA TRP A 61 5.47 -15.18 17.94
C TRP A 61 4.81 -15.93 19.10
N PRO A 62 5.32 -15.76 20.33
CA PRO A 62 4.82 -16.51 21.49
C PRO A 62 3.32 -16.33 21.81
N ALA A 63 2.74 -15.19 21.38
CA ALA A 63 1.32 -14.90 21.55
C ALA A 63 0.39 -15.62 20.53
N ALA A 64 0.93 -16.38 19.58
CA ALA A 64 0.16 -17.10 18.56
C ALA A 64 -0.53 -18.37 19.10
N LEU A 65 -1.41 -18.22 20.09
CA LEU A 65 -2.07 -19.34 20.77
C LEU A 65 -3.04 -20.12 19.87
N HIS A 66 -3.56 -19.49 18.84
CA HIS A 66 -4.54 -20.07 17.91
C HIS A 66 -3.96 -20.39 16.53
N GLY A 67 -2.62 -20.33 16.39
CA GLY A 67 -1.93 -20.57 15.14
C GLY A 67 -1.93 -19.34 14.22
N ALA A 68 -1.67 -19.58 12.94
CA ALA A 68 -1.52 -18.54 11.93
C ALA A 68 -1.83 -19.05 10.52
N LEU A 69 -1.98 -18.11 9.58
CA LEU A 69 -2.06 -18.35 8.15
C LEU A 69 -0.82 -17.79 7.46
N LEU A 70 -0.07 -18.65 6.77
CA LEU A 70 1.08 -18.27 5.96
C LEU A 70 0.67 -18.13 4.49
N SER A 71 0.92 -16.97 3.92
CA SER A 71 0.91 -16.74 2.47
C SER A 71 2.35 -16.61 1.97
N LYS A 72 2.80 -17.53 1.14
CA LYS A 72 4.14 -17.49 0.53
C LYS A 72 4.24 -16.51 -0.63
N ALA A 73 3.12 -16.17 -1.25
CA ALA A 73 3.05 -15.26 -2.39
C ALA A 73 2.93 -13.79 -1.98
N ASP A 74 2.34 -13.51 -0.82
CA ASP A 74 2.25 -12.15 -0.29
C ASP A 74 3.57 -11.72 0.35
N GLY A 75 3.79 -10.41 0.42
CA GLY A 75 5.03 -9.89 0.95
C GLY A 75 5.08 -8.38 0.96
N ARG A 76 6.28 -7.84 0.87
CA ARG A 76 6.55 -6.39 0.90
C ARG A 76 7.55 -5.96 -0.14
N ILE A 77 7.45 -4.70 -0.51
CA ILE A 77 8.44 -3.96 -1.27
C ILE A 77 8.75 -2.70 -0.47
N ASP A 78 10.03 -2.29 -0.43
CA ASP A 78 10.38 -0.99 0.13
C ASP A 78 9.83 0.12 -0.76
N PRO A 79 8.93 0.99 -0.27
CA PRO A 79 8.27 1.98 -1.11
C PRO A 79 9.20 3.08 -1.62
N LEU A 80 10.28 3.41 -0.90
CA LEU A 80 11.25 4.41 -1.33
C LEU A 80 12.13 3.87 -2.46
N GLN A 81 12.59 2.63 -2.35
CA GLN A 81 13.32 1.95 -3.42
C GLN A 81 12.44 1.77 -4.65
N LEU A 82 11.17 1.38 -4.47
CA LEU A 82 10.22 1.25 -5.56
C LEU A 82 10.00 2.58 -6.29
N GLN A 83 9.79 3.68 -5.56
CA GLN A 83 9.62 5.00 -6.17
C GLN A 83 10.87 5.44 -6.94
N THR A 84 12.07 5.15 -6.41
CA THR A 84 13.33 5.43 -7.07
C THR A 84 13.46 4.66 -8.38
N ALA A 85 13.18 3.36 -8.35
CA ALA A 85 13.20 2.50 -9.54
C ALA A 85 12.21 2.97 -10.61
N LEU A 86 10.97 3.29 -10.21
CA LEU A 86 9.93 3.79 -11.12
C LEU A 86 10.33 5.13 -11.75
N ARG A 87 10.87 6.07 -10.99
CA ARG A 87 11.33 7.36 -11.52
C ARG A 87 12.47 7.20 -12.53
N GLN A 88 13.43 6.35 -12.24
CA GLN A 88 14.53 6.06 -13.16
C GLN A 88 14.01 5.38 -14.43
N ALA A 89 13.10 4.41 -14.31
CA ALA A 89 12.49 3.74 -15.44
C ALA A 89 11.73 4.73 -16.34
N LEU A 90 10.90 5.60 -15.75
CA LEU A 90 10.15 6.63 -16.48
C LEU A 90 11.06 7.53 -17.31
N VAL A 91 12.12 8.07 -16.70
CA VAL A 91 13.07 8.94 -17.40
C VAL A 91 13.78 8.21 -18.55
N ARG A 92 14.22 6.99 -18.32
CA ARG A 92 14.88 6.18 -19.37
C ARG A 92 13.95 5.77 -20.52
N GLN A 93 12.66 5.65 -20.24
CA GLN A 93 11.62 5.40 -21.24
C GLN A 93 11.16 6.68 -21.96
N GLY A 94 11.79 7.83 -21.71
CA GLY A 94 11.52 9.09 -22.39
C GLY A 94 10.37 9.90 -21.79
N ALA A 95 9.80 9.49 -20.64
CA ALA A 95 8.85 10.32 -19.94
C ALA A 95 9.53 11.59 -19.39
N GLN A 96 8.81 12.70 -19.40
CA GLN A 96 9.27 13.98 -18.87
C GLN A 96 8.55 14.29 -17.55
N PRO A 97 9.19 14.06 -16.39
CA PRO A 97 8.62 14.46 -15.11
C PRO A 97 8.52 15.98 -15.03
N ILE A 98 7.32 16.48 -14.72
CA ILE A 98 7.06 17.90 -14.52
C ILE A 98 6.77 18.10 -13.02
N SER A 99 7.59 18.91 -12.35
CA SER A 99 7.42 19.25 -10.94
C SER A 99 6.55 20.50 -10.83
N SER A 100 5.26 20.35 -11.12
CA SER A 100 4.28 21.41 -11.06
C SER A 100 2.95 20.88 -10.53
N HIS A 101 2.22 21.71 -9.81
CA HIS A 101 0.90 21.39 -9.32
C HIS A 101 -0.15 21.69 -10.41
N VAL A 102 -0.94 20.68 -10.77
CA VAL A 102 -2.07 20.84 -11.69
C VAL A 102 -3.27 21.36 -10.89
N VAL A 103 -3.82 22.50 -11.33
CA VAL A 103 -4.94 23.17 -10.64
C VAL A 103 -6.26 23.04 -11.37
N GLN A 104 -6.25 22.77 -12.67
CA GLN A 104 -7.48 22.65 -13.46
C GLN A 104 -7.23 21.86 -14.75
N LEU A 105 -8.26 21.15 -15.19
CA LEU A 105 -8.35 20.51 -16.48
C LEU A 105 -9.47 21.17 -17.30
N GLU A 106 -9.26 21.32 -18.59
CA GLU A 106 -10.22 21.94 -19.53
C GLU A 106 -10.27 21.15 -20.83
N ARG A 107 -11.48 20.94 -21.36
CA ARG A 107 -11.65 20.39 -22.71
C ARG A 107 -11.22 21.43 -23.74
N HIS A 108 -10.37 21.04 -24.68
CA HIS A 108 -9.87 21.91 -25.73
C HIS A 108 -9.98 21.24 -27.12
N GLY A 109 -11.17 21.29 -27.68
CA GLY A 109 -11.51 20.51 -28.88
C GLY A 109 -11.53 19.02 -28.57
N SER A 110 -10.71 18.25 -29.30
CA SER A 110 -10.49 16.82 -29.07
C SER A 110 -9.36 16.54 -28.08
N ARG A 111 -8.76 17.57 -27.50
CA ARG A 111 -7.60 17.47 -26.59
C ARG A 111 -7.96 17.98 -25.19
N TRP A 112 -7.03 17.80 -24.27
CA TRP A 112 -7.11 18.27 -22.89
C TRP A 112 -6.08 19.35 -22.61
N ARG A 113 -6.50 20.48 -22.03
CA ARG A 113 -5.61 21.50 -21.52
C ARG A 113 -5.43 21.31 -20.03
N VAL A 114 -4.18 21.23 -19.61
CA VAL A 114 -3.76 21.10 -18.21
C VAL A 114 -3.22 22.42 -17.74
N HIS A 115 -3.82 23.01 -16.73
CA HIS A 115 -3.41 24.28 -16.13
C HIS A 115 -2.55 24.02 -14.89
N HIS A 116 -1.43 24.70 -14.83
CA HIS A 116 -0.45 24.60 -13.77
C HIS A 116 -0.51 25.81 -12.84
N ALA A 117 -0.21 25.60 -11.55
CA ALA A 117 -0.25 26.65 -10.52
C ALA A 117 0.63 27.86 -10.85
N GLU A 118 1.71 27.65 -11.61
CA GLU A 118 2.63 28.69 -12.06
C GLU A 118 2.07 29.56 -13.22
N GLY A 119 0.82 29.35 -13.62
CA GLY A 119 0.11 30.17 -14.60
C GLY A 119 0.35 29.81 -16.07
N HIS A 120 1.07 28.74 -16.36
CA HIS A 120 1.17 28.18 -17.72
C HIS A 120 0.20 27.02 -17.93
N SER A 121 0.01 26.61 -19.18
CA SER A 121 -0.78 25.44 -19.53
C SER A 121 -0.13 24.61 -20.61
N THR A 122 -0.44 23.31 -20.62
CA THR A 122 0.02 22.35 -21.63
C THR A 122 -1.19 21.66 -22.26
N CYS A 123 -1.07 21.18 -23.50
CA CYS A 123 -2.14 20.46 -24.21
C CYS A 123 -1.71 19.03 -24.51
N HIS A 124 -2.60 18.08 -24.22
CA HIS A 124 -2.36 16.65 -24.35
C HIS A 124 -3.53 15.95 -25.05
N ASP A 125 -3.26 14.86 -25.73
CA ASP A 125 -4.30 14.06 -26.39
C ASP A 125 -5.12 13.25 -25.38
N GLY A 126 -4.49 12.89 -24.24
CA GLY A 126 -5.15 12.22 -23.11
C GLY A 126 -4.56 12.61 -21.78
N VAL A 127 -5.37 12.48 -20.71
CA VAL A 127 -5.01 12.74 -19.31
C VAL A 127 -5.42 11.54 -18.45
N VAL A 128 -4.51 11.09 -17.62
CA VAL A 128 -4.79 10.09 -16.57
C VAL A 128 -4.66 10.75 -15.21
N ILE A 129 -5.75 10.79 -14.46
CA ILE A 129 -5.79 11.40 -13.13
C ILE A 129 -5.46 10.33 -12.08
N CYS A 130 -4.29 10.46 -11.45
CA CYS A 130 -3.83 9.63 -10.34
C CYS A 130 -3.62 10.48 -9.07
N ALA A 131 -4.46 11.49 -8.85
CA ALA A 131 -4.21 12.58 -7.91
C ALA A 131 -4.62 12.26 -6.44
N GLY A 132 -5.07 11.03 -6.14
CA GLY A 132 -5.44 10.64 -4.78
C GLY A 132 -6.57 11.52 -4.23
N LEU A 133 -6.34 12.24 -3.13
CA LEU A 133 -7.35 13.10 -2.50
C LEU A 133 -7.76 14.29 -3.37
N SER A 134 -6.86 14.81 -4.18
CA SER A 134 -7.15 15.95 -5.08
C SER A 134 -7.90 15.56 -6.36
N THR A 135 -8.23 14.28 -6.54
CA THR A 135 -8.97 13.81 -7.74
C THR A 135 -10.33 14.48 -7.85
N SER A 136 -11.07 14.61 -6.74
CA SER A 136 -12.41 15.23 -6.73
C SER A 136 -12.37 16.69 -7.20
N GLU A 137 -11.39 17.45 -6.73
CA GLU A 137 -11.21 18.87 -7.07
C GLU A 137 -10.92 19.08 -8.56
N LEU A 138 -10.18 18.16 -9.18
CA LEU A 138 -9.89 18.20 -10.63
C LEU A 138 -11.08 17.79 -11.49
N LEU A 139 -11.97 16.96 -10.97
CA LEU A 139 -13.12 16.41 -11.72
C LEU A 139 -14.38 17.29 -11.62
N GLU A 140 -14.62 17.93 -10.49
CA GLU A 140 -15.83 18.72 -10.23
C GLU A 140 -16.07 19.80 -11.29
N PRO A 141 -15.07 20.62 -11.73
CA PRO A 141 -15.26 21.62 -12.80
C PRO A 141 -15.61 21.00 -14.16
N LEU A 142 -15.35 19.73 -14.38
CA LEU A 142 -15.68 18.98 -15.60
C LEU A 142 -17.09 18.37 -15.54
N GLY A 143 -17.78 18.48 -14.39
CA GLY A 143 -19.11 17.93 -14.16
C GLY A 143 -19.12 16.47 -13.70
N HIS A 144 -17.97 15.92 -13.29
CA HIS A 144 -17.88 14.59 -12.72
C HIS A 144 -17.82 14.65 -11.20
N SER A 145 -18.51 13.73 -10.53
CA SER A 145 -18.49 13.59 -9.08
C SER A 145 -17.79 12.27 -8.69
N LEU A 146 -16.72 12.40 -7.93
CA LEU A 146 -16.02 11.26 -7.34
C LEU A 146 -15.63 11.63 -5.90
N PRO A 147 -16.53 11.41 -4.93
CA PRO A 147 -16.24 11.74 -3.54
C PRO A 147 -15.18 10.80 -2.97
N ILE A 148 -14.06 11.39 -2.54
CA ILE A 148 -12.93 10.70 -1.91
C ILE A 148 -12.70 11.31 -0.53
N SER A 149 -12.67 10.48 0.51
CA SER A 149 -12.42 10.88 1.89
C SER A 149 -11.00 10.51 2.31
N PRO A 150 -10.34 11.36 3.11
CA PRO A 150 -9.08 11.03 3.72
C PRO A 150 -9.26 9.97 4.83
N VAL A 151 -8.29 9.07 4.92
CA VAL A 151 -8.14 8.16 6.04
C VAL A 151 -6.69 8.21 6.49
N LEU A 152 -6.47 8.74 7.69
CA LEU A 152 -5.16 8.84 8.30
C LEU A 152 -4.60 7.46 8.63
N GLY A 153 -3.32 7.30 8.47
CA GLY A 153 -2.57 6.15 8.93
C GLY A 153 -1.24 6.57 9.52
N GLN A 154 -0.95 6.05 10.69
CA GLN A 154 0.29 6.31 11.41
C GLN A 154 1.15 5.05 11.47
N ALA A 155 2.46 5.20 11.42
CA ALA A 155 3.41 4.10 11.55
C ALA A 155 4.63 4.53 12.36
N LEU A 156 5.28 3.54 12.99
CA LEU A 156 6.43 3.73 13.86
C LEU A 156 7.62 2.90 13.37
N MET A 157 8.80 3.50 13.38
CA MET A 157 10.04 2.75 13.36
C MET A 157 10.52 2.54 14.80
N LEU A 158 10.74 1.29 15.15
CA LEU A 158 11.15 0.86 16.48
C LEU A 158 12.58 0.33 16.45
N GLN A 159 13.37 0.74 17.42
CA GLN A 159 14.66 0.13 17.76
C GLN A 159 14.44 -0.82 18.93
N LEU A 160 14.70 -2.10 18.71
CA LEU A 160 14.61 -3.13 19.75
C LEU A 160 15.84 -3.10 20.63
N GLN A 161 15.65 -3.17 21.93
CA GLN A 161 16.71 -3.36 22.92
C GLN A 161 16.94 -4.84 23.23
N GLU A 162 15.86 -5.60 23.19
CA GLU A 162 15.79 -7.05 23.39
C GLU A 162 14.86 -7.62 22.31
N GLY A 163 14.84 -8.91 22.11
CA GLY A 163 13.93 -9.58 21.19
C GLY A 163 14.66 -10.48 20.22
N PRO A 164 14.11 -10.72 19.04
CA PRO A 164 14.76 -11.58 18.03
C PRO A 164 16.16 -11.07 17.70
N ALA A 165 17.18 -11.87 17.98
CA ALA A 165 18.58 -11.51 17.73
C ALA A 165 18.87 -11.27 16.25
N ASN A 166 18.13 -11.93 15.40
CA ASN A 166 18.14 -11.74 13.96
C ASN A 166 16.74 -12.04 13.37
N TRP A 167 16.54 -11.66 12.13
CA TRP A 167 15.27 -11.82 11.42
C TRP A 167 15.26 -13.03 10.47
N SER A 168 16.24 -13.95 10.58
CA SER A 168 16.41 -15.04 9.60
C SER A 168 15.24 -16.01 9.54
N ASN A 169 14.52 -16.19 10.65
CA ASN A 169 13.36 -17.08 10.74
C ASN A 169 12.03 -16.30 10.70
N TRP A 170 12.08 -14.99 10.53
CA TRP A 170 10.88 -14.18 10.46
C TRP A 170 10.34 -14.09 9.04
N PRO A 171 9.01 -14.01 8.87
CA PRO A 171 8.41 -13.71 7.57
C PRO A 171 8.77 -12.29 7.13
N ALA A 172 8.60 -11.99 5.85
CA ALA A 172 8.77 -10.62 5.36
C ALA A 172 7.79 -9.65 6.05
N VAL A 173 6.59 -10.13 6.39
CA VAL A 173 5.57 -9.40 7.14
C VAL A 173 4.91 -10.35 8.14
N LEU A 174 4.87 -9.97 9.40
CA LEU A 174 4.01 -10.61 10.41
C LEU A 174 2.83 -9.67 10.67
N VAL A 175 1.61 -10.20 10.66
CA VAL A 175 0.38 -9.43 10.95
C VAL A 175 -0.21 -9.97 12.23
N ASP A 176 -0.34 -9.09 13.24
CA ASP A 176 -1.04 -9.39 14.48
C ASP A 176 -1.95 -8.23 14.86
N GLN A 177 -3.15 -8.53 15.37
CA GLN A 177 -4.17 -7.53 15.74
C GLN A 177 -4.47 -6.49 14.64
N GLY A 178 -4.30 -6.86 13.36
CA GLY A 178 -4.50 -5.97 12.22
C GLY A 178 -3.33 -5.03 11.91
N PHE A 179 -2.22 -5.12 12.66
CA PHE A 179 -1.01 -4.33 12.46
C PHE A 179 0.09 -5.16 11.81
N ASN A 180 0.85 -4.54 10.92
CA ASN A 180 2.01 -5.16 10.30
C ASN A 180 3.26 -4.92 11.14
N LEU A 181 4.02 -5.99 11.37
CA LEU A 181 5.33 -5.98 11.99
C LEU A 181 6.34 -6.39 10.92
N ILE A 182 7.19 -5.46 10.53
CA ILE A 182 8.07 -5.62 9.37
C ILE A 182 9.51 -5.41 9.79
N PRO A 183 10.36 -6.46 9.75
CA PRO A 183 11.80 -6.30 9.98
C PRO A 183 12.43 -5.44 8.88
N VAL A 184 13.17 -4.38 9.24
CA VAL A 184 13.81 -3.49 8.26
C VAL A 184 15.33 -3.39 8.40
N GLY A 185 15.88 -4.11 9.36
CA GLY A 185 17.33 -4.15 9.61
C GLY A 185 17.64 -4.76 10.97
N PRO A 186 18.91 -4.89 11.35
CA PRO A 186 19.29 -5.43 12.63
C PRO A 186 18.65 -4.66 13.79
N GLY A 187 17.82 -5.33 14.60
CA GLY A 187 17.12 -4.75 15.73
C GLY A 187 16.13 -3.63 15.38
N LYS A 188 15.75 -3.46 14.11
CA LYS A 188 14.78 -2.46 13.67
C LYS A 188 13.51 -3.11 13.16
N LEU A 189 12.37 -2.58 13.59
CA LEU A 189 11.05 -3.04 13.23
C LEU A 189 10.17 -1.87 12.83
N LEU A 190 9.55 -1.96 11.66
CA LEU A 190 8.45 -1.10 11.27
C LEU A 190 7.16 -1.68 11.83
N LEU A 191 6.42 -0.89 12.58
CA LEU A 191 5.08 -1.20 13.10
C LEU A 191 4.06 -0.27 12.46
N GLY A 192 3.05 -0.83 11.82
CA GLY A 192 2.01 -0.03 11.15
C GLY A 192 0.89 -0.88 10.53
N ALA A 193 -0.16 -0.25 10.20
CA ALA A 193 -0.42 1.15 10.43
C ALA A 193 -1.84 1.32 11.00
N THR A 194 -2.06 2.41 11.69
CA THR A 194 -3.41 2.77 12.14
C THR A 194 -4.35 3.02 10.95
N VAL A 195 -5.64 3.00 11.20
CA VAL A 195 -6.70 3.32 10.23
C VAL A 195 -7.69 4.25 10.92
N GLU A 196 -7.58 5.53 10.61
CA GLU A 196 -8.29 6.60 11.30
C GLU A 196 -9.09 7.42 10.28
N PRO A 197 -10.43 7.36 10.30
CA PRO A 197 -11.24 8.17 9.39
C PRO A 197 -11.00 9.67 9.60
N GLY A 198 -10.79 10.42 8.51
CA GLY A 198 -10.50 11.86 8.54
C GLY A 198 -9.00 12.15 8.48
N THR A 199 -8.64 13.34 8.94
CA THR A 199 -7.28 13.89 8.91
C THR A 199 -6.58 13.93 10.25
N ASP A 200 -7.36 13.87 11.33
CA ASP A 200 -6.86 14.04 12.69
C ASP A 200 -6.55 12.70 13.34
N ALA A 201 -5.42 12.66 14.02
CA ALA A 201 -5.01 11.49 14.79
C ALA A 201 -5.90 11.35 16.04
N ALA A 202 -6.42 10.15 16.27
CA ALA A 202 -7.09 9.85 17.54
C ALA A 202 -6.05 9.57 18.63
N ASP A 203 -6.28 10.10 19.83
CA ASP A 203 -5.32 10.11 20.93
C ASP A 203 -4.83 8.71 21.36
N ASP A 204 -5.67 7.69 21.23
CA ASP A 204 -5.41 6.34 21.69
C ASP A 204 -4.93 5.38 20.59
N HIS A 205 -5.19 5.64 19.31
CA HIS A 205 -4.91 4.71 18.22
C HIS A 205 -3.44 4.34 18.10
N LEU A 206 -2.55 5.32 18.30
CA LEU A 206 -1.11 5.07 18.28
C LEU A 206 -0.68 4.19 19.47
N ALA A 207 -1.27 4.41 20.64
CA ALA A 207 -1.01 3.60 21.83
C ALA A 207 -1.54 2.19 21.67
N LEU A 208 -2.74 2.01 21.13
CA LEU A 208 -3.33 0.70 20.81
C LEU A 208 -2.46 -0.06 19.81
N MET A 209 -2.02 0.57 18.74
CA MET A 209 -1.10 -0.03 17.78
C MET A 209 0.22 -0.42 18.46
N ARG A 210 0.80 0.47 19.27
CA ARG A 210 2.08 0.25 19.97
C ARG A 210 2.01 -0.96 20.90
N ASN A 211 0.86 -1.19 21.54
CA ASN A 211 0.61 -2.29 22.45
C ASN A 211 -0.08 -3.49 21.79
N LEU A 212 -0.31 -3.47 20.46
CA LEU A 212 -1.05 -4.49 19.74
C LEU A 212 -2.37 -4.86 20.45
N ASN A 213 -3.17 -3.85 20.81
CA ASN A 213 -4.39 -4.01 21.59
C ASN A 213 -4.14 -4.86 22.86
N ASP A 214 -3.12 -4.50 23.64
CA ASP A 214 -2.65 -5.17 24.87
C ASP A 214 -1.98 -6.55 24.70
N ASN A 215 -1.80 -7.02 23.46
CA ASN A 215 -1.16 -8.31 23.17
C ASN A 215 0.34 -8.22 22.83
N ALA A 216 0.94 -7.02 22.88
CA ALA A 216 2.35 -6.85 22.54
C ALA A 216 3.27 -7.62 23.53
N PRO A 217 4.26 -8.37 23.03
CA PRO A 217 5.27 -8.99 23.88
C PRO A 217 6.15 -7.92 24.54
N ASP A 218 6.75 -8.28 25.66
CA ASP A 218 7.55 -7.34 26.48
C ASP A 218 8.68 -6.65 25.70
N TRP A 219 9.38 -7.39 24.85
CA TRP A 219 10.45 -6.83 24.02
C TRP A 219 9.93 -5.75 23.05
N LEU A 220 8.70 -5.91 22.54
CA LEU A 220 8.08 -4.90 21.68
C LEU A 220 7.65 -3.68 22.50
N ARG A 221 7.06 -3.88 23.69
CA ARG A 221 6.68 -2.78 24.59
C ARG A 221 7.87 -1.93 25.04
N ARG A 222 9.05 -2.54 25.21
CA ARG A 222 10.29 -1.85 25.63
C ARG A 222 11.05 -1.21 24.47
N ALA A 223 10.70 -1.51 23.23
CA ALA A 223 11.40 -0.95 22.07
C ALA A 223 11.30 0.59 22.05
N THR A 224 12.34 1.25 21.62
CA THR A 224 12.39 2.72 21.50
C THR A 224 11.80 3.16 20.16
N VAL A 225 10.90 4.13 20.16
CA VAL A 225 10.43 4.78 18.93
C VAL A 225 11.54 5.68 18.42
N ILE A 226 12.06 5.43 17.22
CA ILE A 226 13.11 6.24 16.59
C ILE A 226 12.59 7.12 15.46
N GLU A 227 11.46 6.73 14.84
CA GLU A 227 10.77 7.53 13.84
C GLU A 227 9.25 7.33 13.96
N HIS A 228 8.50 8.37 13.66
CA HIS A 228 7.05 8.36 13.55
C HIS A 228 6.65 9.16 12.32
N TRP A 229 5.78 8.60 11.52
CA TRP A 229 5.20 9.31 10.38
C TRP A 229 3.73 8.97 10.20
N SER A 230 3.05 9.83 9.46
CA SER A 230 1.65 9.66 9.10
C SER A 230 1.42 10.00 7.64
N GLY A 231 0.32 9.52 7.10
CA GLY A 231 -0.10 9.82 5.73
C GLY A 231 -1.59 9.62 5.54
N LEU A 232 -2.15 10.35 4.59
CA LEU A 232 -3.56 10.26 4.25
C LEU A 232 -3.77 9.33 3.06
N ARG A 233 -4.69 8.40 3.22
CA ARG A 233 -5.13 7.48 2.16
C ARG A 233 -6.40 8.00 1.52
N ALA A 234 -6.47 7.96 0.21
CA ALA A 234 -7.64 8.33 -0.56
C ALA A 234 -8.64 7.16 -0.60
N ARG A 235 -9.76 7.29 0.10
CA ARG A 235 -10.82 6.28 0.15
C ARG A 235 -12.05 6.76 -0.61
N PRO A 236 -12.53 6.05 -1.65
CA PRO A 236 -13.82 6.32 -2.27
C PRO A 236 -14.95 6.17 -1.25
N VAL A 237 -15.95 7.06 -1.27
CA VAL A 237 -17.05 7.05 -0.30
C VAL A 237 -18.22 6.23 -0.78
N GLU A 238 -18.61 6.40 -2.06
CA GLU A 238 -19.85 5.84 -2.61
C GLU A 238 -19.64 4.56 -3.42
N GLN A 239 -18.39 4.19 -3.63
CA GLN A 239 -18.03 3.00 -4.41
C GLN A 239 -16.82 2.28 -3.83
N PRO A 240 -16.62 0.98 -4.14
CA PRO A 240 -15.46 0.25 -3.66
C PRO A 240 -14.15 0.76 -4.28
N ALA A 241 -13.04 0.64 -3.52
CA ALA A 241 -11.69 0.86 -4.03
C ALA A 241 -11.19 -0.34 -4.85
N PRO A 242 -10.43 -0.13 -5.94
CA PRO A 242 -10.01 1.14 -6.55
C PRO A 242 -11.07 1.76 -7.47
N VAL A 243 -10.89 3.04 -7.81
CA VAL A 243 -11.66 3.69 -8.88
C VAL A 243 -10.83 3.71 -10.15
N LEU A 244 -11.27 2.98 -11.15
CA LEU A 244 -10.65 2.86 -12.47
C LEU A 244 -11.74 3.09 -13.52
N GLU A 245 -11.77 4.27 -14.14
CA GLU A 245 -12.86 4.66 -15.06
C GLU A 245 -12.32 5.48 -16.24
N VAL A 246 -12.87 5.22 -17.43
CA VAL A 246 -12.76 6.12 -18.58
C VAL A 246 -13.98 7.04 -18.54
N LEU A 247 -13.77 8.28 -18.11
CA LEU A 247 -14.87 9.24 -17.92
C LEU A 247 -15.33 9.88 -19.23
N GLU A 248 -14.37 10.19 -20.10
CA GLU A 248 -14.60 10.81 -21.40
C GLU A 248 -13.50 10.37 -22.37
N PRO A 249 -13.65 10.59 -23.69
CA PRO A 249 -12.56 10.39 -24.64
C PRO A 249 -11.29 11.12 -24.19
N GLY A 250 -10.22 10.36 -23.97
CA GLY A 250 -8.94 10.88 -23.50
C GLY A 250 -8.90 11.32 -22.02
N LEU A 251 -9.92 11.05 -21.21
CA LEU A 251 -9.90 11.31 -19.75
C LEU A 251 -10.11 10.03 -18.97
N ILE A 252 -9.07 9.60 -18.27
CA ILE A 252 -9.06 8.39 -17.45
C ILE A 252 -8.80 8.77 -15.98
N VAL A 253 -9.51 8.11 -15.08
CA VAL A 253 -9.25 8.19 -13.63
C VAL A 253 -8.72 6.85 -13.13
N ALA A 254 -7.63 6.90 -12.39
CA ALA A 254 -7.06 5.78 -11.66
C ALA A 254 -6.68 6.25 -10.25
N SER A 255 -7.63 6.25 -9.35
CA SER A 255 -7.53 6.86 -8.03
C SER A 255 -8.23 6.03 -6.95
N GLY A 256 -8.24 6.53 -5.72
CA GLY A 256 -8.97 5.90 -4.63
C GLY A 256 -8.51 4.48 -4.32
N LEU A 257 -7.23 4.14 -4.49
CA LEU A 257 -6.71 2.79 -4.24
C LEU A 257 -6.68 2.43 -2.75
N TYR A 258 -6.88 3.39 -1.87
CA TYR A 258 -6.97 3.26 -0.41
C TYR A 258 -5.76 2.52 0.19
N ARG A 259 -5.96 1.26 0.66
CA ARG A 259 -4.89 0.44 1.27
C ARG A 259 -4.14 -0.44 0.27
N ASN A 260 -4.61 -0.53 -0.96
CA ASN A 260 -4.13 -1.50 -1.95
C ASN A 260 -3.26 -0.87 -3.04
N GLY A 261 -2.80 0.37 -2.86
CA GLY A 261 -2.08 1.12 -3.89
C GLY A 261 -0.86 0.37 -4.44
N VAL A 262 0.03 -0.10 -3.58
CA VAL A 262 1.20 -0.87 -4.01
C VAL A 262 0.78 -2.21 -4.64
N LEU A 263 -0.14 -2.94 -4.00
CA LEU A 263 -0.59 -4.24 -4.50
C LEU A 263 -1.15 -4.17 -5.92
N LEU A 264 -1.98 -3.16 -6.18
CA LEU A 264 -2.71 -3.01 -7.44
C LEU A 264 -1.96 -2.20 -8.51
N ALA A 265 -0.85 -1.54 -8.18
CA ALA A 265 -0.14 -0.67 -9.11
C ALA A 265 0.17 -1.30 -10.47
N PRO A 266 0.69 -2.54 -10.58
CA PRO A 266 0.92 -3.16 -11.87
C PRO A 266 -0.36 -3.37 -12.68
N ALA A 267 -1.41 -3.90 -12.07
CA ALA A 267 -2.68 -4.15 -12.76
C ALA A 267 -3.36 -2.85 -13.20
N THR A 268 -3.30 -1.81 -12.36
CA THR A 268 -3.80 -0.47 -12.70
C THR A 268 -3.06 0.10 -13.91
N ALA A 269 -1.73 -0.01 -13.94
CA ALA A 269 -0.93 0.49 -15.04
C ALA A 269 -1.19 -0.25 -16.36
N GLU A 270 -1.35 -1.57 -16.31
CA GLU A 270 -1.70 -2.38 -17.48
C GLU A 270 -3.10 -2.06 -18.02
N TRP A 271 -4.07 -1.88 -17.12
CA TRP A 271 -5.41 -1.43 -17.50
C TRP A 271 -5.37 -0.05 -18.16
N ILE A 272 -4.72 0.95 -17.57
CA ILE A 272 -4.57 2.29 -18.18
C ILE A 272 -3.93 2.20 -19.57
N SER A 273 -2.88 1.40 -19.72
CA SER A 273 -2.20 1.23 -21.02
C SER A 273 -3.13 0.66 -22.08
N THR A 274 -4.01 -0.26 -21.70
CA THR A 274 -5.01 -0.84 -22.60
C THR A 274 -6.05 0.21 -23.00
N GLU A 275 -6.57 0.99 -22.05
CA GLU A 275 -7.57 2.02 -22.33
C GLU A 275 -7.02 3.14 -23.24
N LEU A 276 -5.75 3.54 -23.01
CA LEU A 276 -5.10 4.55 -23.86
C LEU A 276 -4.83 4.07 -25.29
N GLN A 277 -4.72 2.76 -25.54
CA GLN A 277 -4.58 2.21 -26.88
C GLN A 277 -5.91 2.09 -27.62
N ASN A 278 -7.02 2.04 -26.88
CA ASN A 278 -8.37 1.93 -27.41
C ASN A 278 -9.04 3.29 -27.65
N ALA A 279 -8.47 4.37 -27.13
CA ALA A 279 -8.98 5.76 -27.23
C ALA A 279 -8.43 6.47 -28.46
#